data_b3e13646286b269593ad8e8fd34c3113
#
_entry.id   b3e13646286b269593ad8e8fd34c3113
#
_cell.length_a   1.000
_cell.length_b   1.000
_cell.length_c   1.000
_cell.angle_alpha   90.00
_cell.angle_beta   90.00
_cell.angle_gamma   90.00
#
_symmetry.space_group_name_H-M   'P 1'
#
loop_
_entity.id
_entity.type
_entity.pdbx_description
1 polymer ?
#
loop_
_entity_poly.entity_id
_entity_poly.type
_entity_poly.pdbx_seq_one_letter_code
_entity_poly.pdbx_strand_id
1 'polypeptide(L)'
;VAGLGVVGAATHGFGIPDYLDGIRGSLDDYTWDQLQEISLKIKAAETRSEAREIAKRYHLLDADGHIPYPCTKRVKLANGLEVGAQLVGIRHDELLDGTGKAGLTFMFDAGIAERNAAAEPPSAGWADCELREWLNGDGLKLLPNELRALIKSAKKISNNVGAANSASCLSELPATLWLPAMVELCGTQPPDSFAEDYHYLADIYNGEGKEYQLFRELKVSPYSTNETMVRQWKGKDTCWWERTVSPDTSESEGTLYMNRVGHDGDVFTYATPAEKPSKRTCVIPGFCI
;
A
#
# COMPACT_ATOMS: atom_id res chain seq x y z
N VAL A 1 62.97 -8.49 12.15
CA VAL A 1 61.84 -8.95 11.36
C VAL A 1 60.59 -8.39 12.07
N ALA A 2 60.07 -7.28 11.49
CA ALA A 2 58.92 -6.57 12.08
C ALA A 2 57.62 -7.29 11.64
N GLY A 3 56.82 -7.69 12.62
CA GLY A 3 55.48 -8.19 12.43
C GLY A 3 54.49 -7.01 12.14
N LEU A 4 53.95 -6.98 10.96
CA LEU A 4 52.86 -6.09 10.64
C LEU A 4 51.58 -6.63 11.31
N GLY A 5 51.17 -5.99 12.41
CA GLY A 5 49.88 -6.19 13.00
C GLY A 5 48.82 -5.59 12.09
N VAL A 6 47.92 -6.42 11.55
CA VAL A 6 46.70 -5.92 10.88
C VAL A 6 45.80 -5.37 11.98
N VAL A 7 45.75 -4.04 12.08
CA VAL A 7 44.76 -3.35 12.87
C VAL A 7 43.43 -3.46 12.06
N GLY A 8 42.53 -4.28 12.52
CA GLY A 8 41.16 -4.30 12.06
C GLY A 8 40.54 -2.95 12.38
N ALA A 9 40.42 -2.11 11.38
CA ALA A 9 39.78 -0.82 11.52
C ALA A 9 38.27 -1.00 11.67
N ALA A 10 37.80 -0.88 12.89
CA ALA A 10 36.43 -0.47 13.15
C ALA A 10 36.32 1.02 12.74
N THR A 11 36.16 1.28 11.45
CA THR A 11 35.93 2.65 10.92
C THR A 11 34.50 2.79 10.44
N HIS A 12 33.55 2.47 11.30
CA HIS A 12 32.19 2.95 11.14
C HIS A 12 31.99 4.12 12.07
N GLY A 13 32.29 5.33 11.58
CA GLY A 13 31.98 6.49 12.40
C GLY A 13 32.43 7.86 11.94
N PHE A 14 33.47 8.03 11.13
CA PHE A 14 33.88 9.37 10.74
C PHE A 14 34.41 9.42 9.30
N GLY A 15 33.69 10.07 8.40
CA GLY A 15 34.29 10.74 7.28
C GLY A 15 34.19 10.10 5.91
N ILE A 16 33.38 9.05 5.67
CA ILE A 16 33.04 8.66 4.31
C ILE A 16 31.89 9.56 3.88
N PRO A 17 32.06 10.39 2.85
CA PRO A 17 30.96 11.21 2.34
C PRO A 17 29.78 10.30 1.90
N ASP A 18 28.56 10.72 2.22
CA ASP A 18 27.32 9.95 1.96
C ASP A 18 27.22 9.47 0.49
N TYR A 19 27.73 10.24 -0.47
CA TYR A 19 27.74 9.85 -1.87
C TYR A 19 28.60 8.61 -2.18
N LEU A 20 29.63 8.32 -1.40
CA LEU A 20 30.45 7.11 -1.56
C LEU A 20 29.73 5.85 -1.07
N ASP A 21 28.82 6.00 -0.10
CA ASP A 21 27.97 4.92 0.39
C ASP A 21 26.67 4.75 -0.42
N GLY A 22 26.47 5.57 -1.47
CA GLY A 22 25.24 5.57 -2.26
C GLY A 22 24.03 6.19 -1.55
N ILE A 23 24.26 6.91 -0.42
CA ILE A 23 23.21 7.60 0.32
C ILE A 23 22.77 8.86 -0.45
N ARG A 24 21.45 9.12 -0.49
CA ARG A 24 20.85 10.28 -1.14
C ARG A 24 20.09 11.13 -0.13
N GLY A 25 19.79 12.38 -0.49
CA GLY A 25 19.10 13.31 0.37
C GLY A 25 17.60 13.04 0.51
N SER A 26 17.00 12.46 -0.53
CA SER A 26 15.58 12.13 -0.56
C SER A 26 15.29 10.83 -1.30
N LEU A 27 14.09 10.29 -1.10
CA LEU A 27 13.63 9.10 -1.84
C LEU A 27 13.67 9.30 -3.36
N ASP A 28 13.34 10.50 -3.84
CA ASP A 28 13.28 10.81 -5.27
C ASP A 28 14.66 10.79 -5.95
N ASP A 29 15.72 11.00 -5.19
CA ASP A 29 17.09 11.04 -5.70
C ASP A 29 17.68 9.64 -5.99
N TYR A 30 17.09 8.58 -5.44
CA TYR A 30 17.49 7.21 -5.72
C TYR A 30 16.96 6.74 -7.08
N THR A 31 17.73 5.92 -7.80
CA THR A 31 17.18 5.11 -8.89
C THR A 31 16.35 3.95 -8.32
N TRP A 32 15.52 3.33 -9.15
CA TRP A 32 14.76 2.16 -8.74
C TRP A 32 15.66 0.97 -8.37
N ASP A 33 16.77 0.76 -9.10
CA ASP A 33 17.76 -0.27 -8.78
C ASP A 33 18.40 -0.03 -7.41
N GLN A 34 18.75 1.22 -7.07
CA GLN A 34 19.26 1.58 -5.76
C GLN A 34 18.24 1.32 -4.65
N LEU A 35 16.96 1.64 -4.89
CA LEU A 35 15.90 1.35 -3.93
C LEU A 35 15.68 -0.16 -3.76
N GLN A 36 15.85 -0.95 -4.83
CA GLN A 36 15.82 -2.41 -4.71
C GLN A 36 16.96 -2.94 -3.83
N GLU A 37 18.18 -2.44 -4.02
CA GLU A 37 19.31 -2.83 -3.16
C GLU A 37 19.06 -2.48 -1.69
N ILE A 38 18.52 -1.28 -1.43
CA ILE A 38 18.15 -0.86 -0.08
C ILE A 38 17.03 -1.77 0.47
N SER A 39 16.02 -2.07 -0.33
CA SER A 39 14.94 -2.98 0.05
C SER A 39 15.48 -4.37 0.43
N LEU A 40 16.41 -4.91 -0.36
CA LEU A 40 17.04 -6.20 -0.07
C LEU A 40 17.85 -6.17 1.24
N LYS A 41 18.58 -5.10 1.53
CA LYS A 41 19.29 -4.91 2.81
C LYS A 41 18.32 -4.88 3.99
N ILE A 42 17.21 -4.12 3.85
CA ILE A 42 16.15 -4.04 4.87
C ILE A 42 15.50 -5.40 5.08
N LYS A 43 15.21 -6.12 3.99
CA LYS A 43 14.62 -7.46 4.04
C LYS A 43 15.53 -8.46 4.75
N ALA A 44 16.84 -8.41 4.47
CA ALA A 44 17.85 -9.31 5.02
C ALA A 44 18.19 -9.04 6.48
N ALA A 45 17.81 -7.90 7.05
CA ALA A 45 18.07 -7.57 8.45
C ALA A 45 17.49 -8.64 9.40
N GLU A 46 18.28 -9.08 10.38
CA GLU A 46 17.88 -10.11 11.33
C GLU A 46 16.76 -9.63 12.26
N THR A 47 16.80 -8.35 12.63
CA THR A 47 15.84 -7.74 13.55
C THR A 47 15.10 -6.58 12.93
N ARG A 48 13.93 -6.25 13.49
CA ARG A 48 13.19 -5.05 13.12
C ARG A 48 13.98 -3.78 13.43
N SER A 49 14.75 -3.77 14.51
CA SER A 49 15.59 -2.62 14.88
C SER A 49 16.68 -2.39 13.84
N GLU A 50 17.37 -3.42 13.41
CA GLU A 50 18.38 -3.33 12.36
C GLU A 50 17.79 -2.83 11.03
N ALA A 51 16.65 -3.37 10.62
CA ALA A 51 15.94 -2.90 9.43
C ALA A 51 15.62 -1.40 9.49
N ARG A 52 15.22 -0.90 10.67
CA ARG A 52 14.95 0.54 10.89
C ARG A 52 16.22 1.37 10.81
N GLU A 53 17.32 0.92 11.39
CA GLU A 53 18.60 1.65 11.30
C GLU A 53 19.12 1.72 9.85
N ILE A 54 18.96 0.65 9.07
CA ILE A 54 19.23 0.67 7.64
C ILE A 54 18.35 1.73 6.95
N ALA A 55 17.05 1.73 7.20
CA ALA A 55 16.13 2.68 6.60
C ALA A 55 16.44 4.14 6.98
N LYS A 56 16.81 4.41 8.24
CA LYS A 56 17.27 5.72 8.69
C LYS A 56 18.54 6.17 7.95
N ARG A 57 19.51 5.28 7.82
CA ARG A 57 20.77 5.56 7.12
C ARG A 57 20.54 6.02 5.69
N TYR A 58 19.54 5.46 5.01
CA TYR A 58 19.19 5.83 3.63
C TYR A 58 18.10 6.92 3.55
N HIS A 59 17.83 7.63 4.63
CA HIS A 59 16.83 8.71 4.74
C HIS A 59 15.39 8.31 4.35
N LEU A 60 15.07 7.02 4.51
CA LEU A 60 13.72 6.50 4.35
C LEU A 60 12.89 6.62 5.65
N LEU A 61 13.58 6.76 6.77
CA LEU A 61 13.03 7.13 8.07
C LEU A 61 13.77 8.34 8.62
N ASP A 62 13.07 9.16 9.40
CA ASP A 62 13.65 10.24 10.18
C ASP A 62 14.38 9.70 11.43
N ALA A 63 14.94 10.61 12.24
CA ALA A 63 15.68 10.26 13.45
C ALA A 63 14.82 9.49 14.48
N ASP A 64 13.53 9.79 14.54
CA ASP A 64 12.57 9.15 15.45
C ASP A 64 12.07 7.80 14.87
N GLY A 65 12.39 7.53 13.61
CA GLY A 65 12.05 6.31 12.90
C GLY A 65 10.65 6.33 12.28
N HIS A 66 10.15 7.52 11.97
CA HIS A 66 8.93 7.73 11.20
C HIS A 66 9.25 7.88 9.71
N ILE A 67 8.31 7.53 8.86
CA ILE A 67 8.40 7.82 7.43
C ILE A 67 8.17 9.33 7.25
N PRO A 68 9.13 10.09 6.69
CA PRO A 68 8.90 11.50 6.39
C PRO A 68 7.67 11.68 5.49
N TYR A 69 6.90 12.74 5.72
CA TYR A 69 5.74 13.01 4.87
C TYR A 69 5.85 14.41 4.24
N PRO A 70 5.78 14.49 2.89
CA PRO A 70 5.74 13.39 1.93
C PRO A 70 7.10 12.71 1.75
N CYS A 71 7.11 11.41 1.47
CA CYS A 71 8.29 10.63 1.10
C CYS A 71 7.99 9.91 -0.21
N THR A 72 8.15 10.62 -1.33
CA THR A 72 7.70 10.18 -2.66
C THR A 72 8.84 10.12 -3.66
N LYS A 73 8.71 9.20 -4.61
CA LYS A 73 9.53 9.13 -5.82
C LYS A 73 8.65 9.34 -7.04
N ARG A 74 9.04 10.27 -7.91
CA ARG A 74 8.31 10.55 -9.13
C ARG A 74 8.34 9.39 -10.11
N VAL A 75 7.20 9.10 -10.71
CA VAL A 75 7.00 8.04 -11.70
C VAL A 75 6.26 8.62 -12.89
N LYS A 76 6.88 8.55 -14.06
CA LYS A 76 6.23 8.91 -15.33
C LYS A 76 5.57 7.67 -15.92
N LEU A 77 4.26 7.70 -16.04
CA LEU A 77 3.46 6.60 -16.57
C LEU A 77 3.42 6.60 -18.10
N ALA A 78 3.16 5.45 -18.71
CA ALA A 78 3.04 5.30 -20.16
C ALA A 78 1.89 6.12 -20.77
N ASN A 79 0.86 6.45 -19.99
CA ASN A 79 -0.24 7.33 -20.40
C ASN A 79 0.10 8.82 -20.32
N GLY A 80 1.34 9.18 -19.99
CA GLY A 80 1.84 10.55 -19.90
C GLY A 80 1.61 11.25 -18.57
N LEU A 81 0.91 10.63 -17.61
CA LEU A 81 0.76 11.16 -16.27
C LEU A 81 2.07 11.02 -15.48
N GLU A 82 2.32 11.98 -14.60
CA GLU A 82 3.36 11.90 -13.60
C GLU A 82 2.72 11.80 -12.22
N VAL A 83 3.10 10.81 -11.45
CA VAL A 83 2.57 10.51 -10.09
C VAL A 83 3.72 10.25 -9.14
N GLY A 84 3.50 10.41 -7.86
CA GLY A 84 4.47 10.04 -6.82
C GLY A 84 4.20 8.63 -6.30
N ALA A 85 5.25 7.82 -6.17
CA ALA A 85 5.23 6.59 -5.40
C ALA A 85 5.61 6.93 -3.96
N GLN A 86 4.62 7.05 -3.08
CA GLN A 86 4.76 7.35 -1.67
C GLN A 86 5.18 6.09 -0.92
N LEU A 87 6.28 6.16 -0.16
CA LEU A 87 6.65 5.09 0.76
C LEU A 87 5.62 5.02 1.89
N VAL A 88 5.02 3.84 2.09
CA VAL A 88 3.96 3.63 3.10
C VAL A 88 4.34 2.58 4.15
N GLY A 89 5.26 1.69 3.85
CA GLY A 89 5.65 0.62 4.77
C GLY A 89 7.04 0.08 4.56
N ILE A 90 7.65 -0.36 5.66
CA ILE A 90 8.94 -1.05 5.71
C ILE A 90 8.72 -2.42 6.33
N ARG A 91 9.13 -3.50 5.64
CA ARG A 91 8.89 -4.90 6.02
C ARG A 91 7.42 -5.15 6.38
N HIS A 92 6.53 -4.75 5.48
CA HIS A 92 5.08 -4.83 5.72
C HIS A 92 4.46 -6.04 5.01
N ASP A 93 4.53 -6.10 3.69
CA ASP A 93 3.78 -7.06 2.87
C ASP A 93 4.51 -8.40 2.70
N GLU A 94 3.82 -9.50 2.96
CA GLU A 94 4.36 -10.85 2.75
C GLU A 94 4.47 -11.15 1.25
N LEU A 95 5.64 -11.64 0.85
CA LEU A 95 5.90 -12.01 -0.54
C LEU A 95 5.27 -13.35 -0.90
N LEU A 96 4.78 -13.44 -2.12
CA LEU A 96 4.16 -14.65 -2.65
C LEU A 96 5.14 -15.83 -2.71
N ASP A 97 6.41 -15.56 -2.98
CA ASP A 97 7.47 -16.57 -3.10
C ASP A 97 7.89 -17.23 -1.78
N GLY A 98 7.30 -16.80 -0.66
CA GLY A 98 7.58 -17.34 0.67
C GLY A 98 8.92 -16.91 1.26
N THR A 99 9.60 -15.92 0.67
CA THR A 99 10.91 -15.44 1.15
C THR A 99 10.78 -14.39 2.27
N GLY A 100 9.59 -14.23 2.86
CA GLY A 100 9.28 -13.29 3.92
C GLY A 100 8.68 -11.99 3.39
N LYS A 101 8.93 -10.89 4.10
CA LYS A 101 8.35 -9.59 3.77
C LYS A 101 9.18 -8.81 2.77
N ALA A 102 8.52 -8.05 1.89
CA ALA A 102 9.16 -7.04 1.07
C ALA A 102 9.87 -5.99 1.95
N GLY A 103 11.00 -5.47 1.51
CA GLY A 103 11.71 -4.44 2.25
C GLY A 103 10.95 -3.11 2.25
N LEU A 104 10.46 -2.71 1.08
CA LEU A 104 9.77 -1.42 0.87
C LEU A 104 8.42 -1.64 0.20
N THR A 105 7.39 -0.95 0.72
CA THR A 105 6.05 -0.89 0.12
C THR A 105 5.68 0.54 -0.18
N PHE A 106 5.15 0.75 -1.38
CA PHE A 106 4.73 2.04 -1.90
C PHE A 106 3.25 2.05 -2.24
N MET A 107 2.65 3.23 -2.25
CA MET A 107 1.34 3.51 -2.81
C MET A 107 1.40 4.80 -3.63
N PHE A 108 0.71 4.87 -4.76
CA PHE A 108 0.68 6.11 -5.52
C PHE A 108 -0.06 7.22 -4.77
N ASP A 109 0.39 8.45 -4.94
CA ASP A 109 -0.19 9.65 -4.31
C ASP A 109 -1.24 10.33 -5.17
N ALA A 110 -1.40 9.87 -6.41
CA ALA A 110 -2.41 10.32 -7.36
C ALA A 110 -2.92 9.16 -8.22
N GLY A 111 -4.02 9.38 -8.91
CA GLY A 111 -4.64 8.37 -9.76
C GLY A 111 -3.80 7.97 -10.96
N ILE A 112 -3.72 6.68 -11.22
CA ILE A 112 -3.08 6.13 -12.44
C ILE A 112 -4.10 5.89 -13.56
N ALA A 113 -5.37 5.71 -13.19
CA ALA A 113 -6.51 5.52 -14.07
C ALA A 113 -7.82 5.88 -13.35
N GLU A 114 -8.91 5.95 -14.11
CA GLU A 114 -10.26 5.99 -13.59
C GLU A 114 -11.05 4.84 -14.23
N ARG A 115 -11.54 3.91 -13.41
CA ARG A 115 -12.20 2.69 -13.86
C ARG A 115 -13.34 2.27 -12.94
N ASN A 116 -14.30 1.53 -13.48
CA ASN A 116 -15.18 0.71 -12.65
C ASN A 116 -14.41 -0.49 -12.07
N ALA A 117 -14.86 -1.00 -10.94
CA ALA A 117 -14.28 -2.19 -10.33
C ALA A 117 -14.75 -3.45 -11.07
N ALA A 118 -16.02 -3.49 -11.48
CA ALA A 118 -16.62 -4.51 -12.31
C ALA A 118 -17.84 -3.93 -13.05
N ALA A 119 -18.17 -4.46 -14.22
CA ALA A 119 -19.38 -4.05 -14.97
C ALA A 119 -20.66 -4.50 -14.26
N GLU A 120 -20.62 -5.72 -13.67
CA GLU A 120 -21.69 -6.30 -12.87
C GLU A 120 -21.17 -6.55 -11.45
N PRO A 121 -22.02 -6.67 -10.42
CA PRO A 121 -21.59 -7.00 -9.07
C PRO A 121 -20.79 -8.31 -9.07
N PRO A 122 -19.57 -8.31 -8.49
CA PRO A 122 -18.74 -9.50 -8.48
C PRO A 122 -19.32 -10.57 -7.55
N SER A 123 -19.52 -11.77 -8.06
CA SER A 123 -20.15 -12.87 -7.31
C SER A 123 -19.23 -13.49 -6.25
N ALA A 124 -17.91 -13.43 -6.47
CA ALA A 124 -16.89 -13.89 -5.53
C ALA A 124 -16.05 -12.73 -4.95
N GLY A 125 -16.69 -11.62 -4.65
CA GLY A 125 -16.05 -10.49 -3.99
C GLY A 125 -14.89 -9.91 -4.80
N TRP A 126 -13.77 -9.61 -4.13
CA TRP A 126 -12.60 -9.04 -4.78
C TRP A 126 -11.97 -9.95 -5.84
N ALA A 127 -12.08 -11.27 -5.66
CA ALA A 127 -11.52 -12.24 -6.61
C ALA A 127 -12.07 -12.09 -8.04
N ASP A 128 -13.36 -11.76 -8.16
CA ASP A 128 -14.06 -11.60 -9.44
C ASP A 128 -14.01 -10.16 -10.00
N CYS A 129 -13.37 -9.22 -9.29
CA CYS A 129 -13.33 -7.85 -9.77
C CYS A 129 -12.44 -7.71 -11.02
N GLU A 130 -13.02 -7.20 -12.11
CA GLU A 130 -12.30 -6.87 -13.35
C GLU A 130 -11.13 -5.92 -13.11
N LEU A 131 -11.27 -5.02 -12.13
CA LEU A 131 -10.22 -4.09 -11.73
C LEU A 131 -9.00 -4.82 -11.17
N ARG A 132 -9.19 -5.92 -10.43
CA ARG A 132 -8.09 -6.76 -9.93
C ARG A 132 -7.30 -7.38 -11.09
N GLU A 133 -8.02 -7.91 -12.08
CA GLU A 133 -7.39 -8.48 -13.28
C GLU A 133 -6.63 -7.39 -14.05
N TRP A 134 -7.26 -6.25 -14.26
CA TRP A 134 -6.64 -5.12 -14.95
C TRP A 134 -5.37 -4.63 -14.23
N LEU A 135 -5.39 -4.49 -12.90
CA LEU A 135 -4.23 -4.07 -12.11
C LEU A 135 -3.03 -4.98 -12.34
N ASN A 136 -3.27 -6.29 -12.42
CA ASN A 136 -2.23 -7.30 -12.58
C ASN A 136 -1.92 -7.66 -14.06
N GLY A 137 -2.54 -6.96 -14.98
CA GLY A 137 -2.34 -7.07 -16.42
C GLY A 137 -2.00 -5.73 -17.07
N ASP A 138 -3.00 -5.06 -17.64
CA ASP A 138 -2.79 -3.81 -18.38
C ASP A 138 -2.40 -2.63 -17.47
N GLY A 139 -2.84 -2.63 -16.22
CA GLY A 139 -2.42 -1.63 -15.23
C GLY A 139 -0.92 -1.61 -14.99
N LEU A 140 -0.29 -2.80 -14.93
CA LEU A 140 1.17 -2.92 -14.84
C LEU A 140 1.90 -2.30 -16.02
N LYS A 141 1.32 -2.32 -17.21
CA LYS A 141 1.94 -1.77 -18.42
C LYS A 141 2.01 -0.24 -18.42
N LEU A 142 1.29 0.42 -17.51
CA LEU A 142 1.41 1.87 -17.31
C LEU A 142 2.72 2.24 -16.62
N LEU A 143 3.31 1.33 -15.86
CA LEU A 143 4.55 1.58 -15.12
C LEU A 143 5.77 1.54 -16.05
N PRO A 144 6.79 2.39 -15.81
CA PRO A 144 8.05 2.31 -16.55
C PRO A 144 8.73 0.96 -16.36
N ASN A 145 9.47 0.52 -17.37
CA ASN A 145 10.08 -0.81 -17.40
C ASN A 145 11.01 -1.07 -16.22
N GLU A 146 11.81 -0.06 -15.85
CA GLU A 146 12.74 -0.14 -14.72
C GLU A 146 12.04 -0.38 -13.39
N LEU A 147 10.87 0.20 -13.16
CA LEU A 147 10.07 -0.08 -11.97
C LEU A 147 9.38 -1.45 -12.07
N ARG A 148 8.72 -1.70 -13.21
CA ARG A 148 7.94 -2.93 -13.42
C ARG A 148 8.78 -4.19 -13.25
N ALA A 149 10.06 -4.16 -13.65
CA ALA A 149 10.97 -5.29 -13.51
C ALA A 149 11.32 -5.64 -12.05
N LEU A 150 11.13 -4.71 -11.13
CA LEU A 150 11.53 -4.85 -9.71
C LEU A 150 10.37 -5.19 -8.79
N ILE A 151 9.14 -4.90 -9.20
CA ILE A 151 7.95 -5.15 -8.38
C ILE A 151 7.81 -6.65 -8.09
N LYS A 152 7.52 -6.96 -6.82
CA LYS A 152 7.30 -8.32 -6.33
C LYS A 152 5.81 -8.57 -6.11
N SER A 153 5.39 -9.80 -6.35
CA SER A 153 4.04 -10.22 -5.97
C SER A 153 3.96 -10.45 -4.47
N ALA A 154 2.93 -9.86 -3.87
CA ALA A 154 2.60 -10.00 -2.46
C ALA A 154 1.34 -10.87 -2.28
N LYS A 155 1.16 -11.38 -1.06
CA LYS A 155 -0.07 -12.04 -0.62
C LYS A 155 -1.00 -10.99 -0.06
N LYS A 156 -2.19 -10.84 -0.64
CA LYS A 156 -3.19 -9.90 -0.16
C LYS A 156 -4.45 -10.64 0.26
N ILE A 157 -4.89 -10.39 1.49
CA ILE A 157 -6.11 -10.97 2.04
C ILE A 157 -7.27 -10.06 1.67
N SER A 158 -8.36 -10.66 1.21
CA SER A 158 -9.59 -9.94 0.85
C SER A 158 -10.81 -10.83 1.03
N ASN A 159 -11.99 -10.21 1.08
CA ASN A 159 -13.25 -10.92 0.93
C ASN A 159 -13.39 -11.42 -0.52
N ASN A 160 -13.18 -12.71 -0.70
CA ASN A 160 -13.22 -13.40 -2.00
C ASN A 160 -14.46 -14.30 -2.16
N VAL A 161 -15.47 -14.11 -1.33
CA VAL A 161 -16.76 -14.82 -1.38
C VAL A 161 -17.89 -13.89 -1.80
N GLY A 162 -17.74 -12.58 -1.52
CA GLY A 162 -18.78 -11.59 -1.77
C GLY A 162 -19.70 -11.43 -0.57
N ALA A 163 -20.99 -11.73 -0.71
CA ALA A 163 -21.94 -11.67 0.39
C ALA A 163 -21.56 -12.66 1.49
N ALA A 164 -21.23 -12.16 2.66
CA ALA A 164 -20.74 -12.96 3.79
C ALA A 164 -21.04 -12.28 5.12
N ASN A 165 -21.15 -13.08 6.17
CA ASN A 165 -21.41 -12.61 7.54
C ASN A 165 -20.35 -13.07 8.55
N SER A 166 -19.20 -13.51 8.08
CA SER A 166 -18.09 -13.94 8.91
C SER A 166 -16.76 -13.85 8.17
N ALA A 167 -15.66 -13.82 8.92
CA ALA A 167 -14.30 -13.79 8.39
C ALA A 167 -13.89 -15.03 7.58
N SER A 168 -14.73 -16.06 7.53
CA SER A 168 -14.50 -17.23 6.66
C SER A 168 -14.50 -16.90 5.16
N CYS A 169 -14.99 -15.71 4.78
CA CYS A 169 -14.93 -15.19 3.41
C CYS A 169 -13.52 -14.73 2.99
N LEU A 170 -12.63 -14.56 3.96
CA LEU A 170 -11.29 -14.04 3.72
C LEU A 170 -10.36 -15.13 3.21
N SER A 171 -9.61 -14.81 2.17
CA SER A 171 -8.53 -15.66 1.67
C SER A 171 -7.43 -14.84 1.01
N GLU A 172 -6.26 -15.45 0.87
CA GLU A 172 -5.11 -14.84 0.22
C GLU A 172 -5.20 -14.96 -1.29
N LEU A 173 -4.88 -13.88 -1.99
CA LEU A 173 -4.68 -13.85 -3.44
C LEU A 173 -3.33 -13.19 -3.78
N PRO A 174 -2.65 -13.65 -4.84
CA PRO A 174 -1.47 -12.98 -5.33
C PRO A 174 -1.82 -11.63 -5.94
N ALA A 175 -0.98 -10.62 -5.68
CA ALA A 175 -1.11 -9.30 -6.27
C ALA A 175 0.26 -8.68 -6.52
N THR A 176 0.47 -8.17 -7.72
CA THR A 176 1.65 -7.39 -8.10
C THR A 176 1.37 -5.89 -7.94
N LEU A 177 0.21 -5.44 -8.42
CA LEU A 177 -0.42 -4.19 -7.99
C LEU A 177 -1.71 -4.52 -7.24
N TRP A 178 -1.99 -3.78 -6.19
CA TRP A 178 -3.21 -3.96 -5.39
C TRP A 178 -3.80 -2.63 -4.94
N LEU A 179 -5.10 -2.60 -4.71
CA LEU A 179 -5.73 -1.53 -3.95
C LEU A 179 -5.52 -1.77 -2.46
N PRO A 180 -5.36 -0.74 -1.64
CA PRO A 180 -5.34 -0.92 -0.20
C PRO A 180 -6.72 -1.39 0.30
N ALA A 181 -6.73 -2.15 1.38
CA ALA A 181 -7.94 -2.40 2.15
C ALA A 181 -8.14 -1.30 3.19
N MET A 182 -9.37 -1.13 3.66
CA MET A 182 -9.70 -0.15 4.71
C MET A 182 -8.76 -0.27 5.92
N VAL A 183 -8.55 -1.48 6.44
CA VAL A 183 -7.67 -1.72 7.59
C VAL A 183 -6.22 -1.31 7.34
N GLU A 184 -5.74 -1.38 6.12
CA GLU A 184 -4.39 -0.96 5.75
C GLU A 184 -4.23 0.57 5.78
N LEU A 185 -5.33 1.31 5.66
CA LEU A 185 -5.36 2.77 5.66
C LEU A 185 -5.60 3.36 7.06
N CYS A 186 -6.50 2.80 7.85
CA CYS A 186 -6.95 3.39 9.11
C CYS A 186 -6.91 2.46 10.33
N GLY A 187 -6.27 1.29 10.20
CA GLY A 187 -6.16 0.33 11.28
C GLY A 187 -7.44 -0.42 11.60
N THR A 188 -7.38 -1.23 12.64
CA THR A 188 -8.49 -2.07 13.07
C THR A 188 -9.62 -1.23 13.70
N GLN A 189 -10.86 -1.63 13.40
CA GLN A 189 -12.05 -0.99 13.95
C GLN A 189 -12.72 -1.93 14.96
N PRO A 190 -13.14 -1.42 16.13
CA PRO A 190 -13.92 -2.22 17.07
C PRO A 190 -15.31 -2.53 16.49
N PRO A 191 -15.95 -3.63 16.93
CA PRO A 191 -17.30 -3.97 16.48
C PRO A 191 -18.33 -2.84 16.67
N ASP A 192 -18.22 -2.09 17.77
CA ASP A 192 -19.10 -0.95 18.07
C ASP A 192 -18.99 0.23 17.09
N SER A 193 -18.02 0.20 16.17
CA SER A 193 -17.95 1.13 15.03
C SER A 193 -19.02 0.85 13.97
N PHE A 194 -19.70 -0.29 14.07
CA PHE A 194 -20.75 -0.72 13.15
C PHE A 194 -22.08 -0.84 13.93
N ALA A 195 -23.21 -0.76 13.22
CA ALA A 195 -24.49 -1.04 13.84
C ALA A 195 -24.53 -2.50 14.37
N GLU A 196 -25.33 -2.78 15.40
CA GLU A 196 -25.35 -4.05 16.14
C GLU A 196 -25.52 -5.26 15.20
N ASP A 197 -26.40 -5.17 14.23
CA ASP A 197 -26.64 -6.23 13.24
C ASP A 197 -25.47 -6.47 12.27
N TYR A 198 -24.48 -5.56 12.26
CA TYR A 198 -23.33 -5.56 11.36
C TYR A 198 -21.97 -5.67 12.06
N HIS A 199 -21.95 -6.03 13.35
CA HIS A 199 -20.69 -6.19 14.10
C HIS A 199 -19.73 -7.19 13.44
N TYR A 200 -20.22 -8.15 12.68
CA TYR A 200 -19.41 -9.10 11.91
C TYR A 200 -18.52 -8.42 10.84
N LEU A 201 -18.87 -7.21 10.41
CA LEU A 201 -18.04 -6.44 9.47
C LEU A 201 -16.67 -6.10 10.05
N ALA A 202 -16.59 -5.90 11.38
CA ALA A 202 -15.32 -5.65 12.04
C ALA A 202 -14.33 -6.80 11.80
N ASP A 203 -14.76 -8.05 11.95
CA ASP A 203 -13.90 -9.21 11.73
C ASP A 203 -13.48 -9.35 10.27
N ILE A 204 -14.39 -9.07 9.33
CA ILE A 204 -14.10 -9.11 7.89
C ILE A 204 -13.11 -8.01 7.53
N TYR A 205 -13.39 -6.75 7.85
CA TYR A 205 -12.54 -5.63 7.46
C TYR A 205 -11.17 -5.68 8.14
N ASN A 206 -11.12 -5.97 9.44
CA ASN A 206 -9.87 -6.10 10.18
C ASN A 206 -9.00 -7.27 9.71
N GLY A 207 -9.61 -8.30 9.15
CA GLY A 207 -8.91 -9.48 8.65
C GLY A 207 -8.24 -9.28 7.28
N GLU A 208 -8.51 -8.18 6.58
CA GLU A 208 -7.95 -7.95 5.23
C GLU A 208 -6.47 -7.50 5.22
N GLY A 209 -5.85 -7.27 6.37
CA GLY A 209 -4.45 -6.88 6.44
C GLY A 209 -4.06 -6.21 7.74
N LYS A 210 -3.05 -5.35 7.65
CA LYS A 210 -2.54 -4.53 8.77
C LYS A 210 -2.31 -3.11 8.27
N GLU A 211 -2.51 -2.16 9.16
CA GLU A 211 -2.28 -0.74 8.87
C GLU A 211 -0.84 -0.47 8.43
N TYR A 212 -0.69 0.28 7.35
CA TYR A 212 0.61 0.73 6.90
C TYR A 212 1.23 1.71 7.88
N GLN A 213 2.56 1.64 8.02
CA GLN A 213 3.30 2.47 8.97
C GLN A 213 3.02 3.96 8.80
N LEU A 214 3.05 4.45 7.56
CA LEU A 214 2.81 5.87 7.27
C LEU A 214 1.45 6.34 7.77
N PHE A 215 0.39 5.61 7.48
CA PHE A 215 -0.97 6.04 7.83
C PHE A 215 -1.22 5.99 9.33
N ARG A 216 -0.64 5.03 10.03
CA ARG A 216 -0.64 5.00 11.50
C ARG A 216 0.08 6.21 12.09
N GLU A 217 1.22 6.61 11.53
CA GLU A 217 1.99 7.77 11.96
C GLU A 217 1.25 9.08 11.68
N LEU A 218 0.55 9.16 10.55
CA LEU A 218 -0.34 10.27 10.19
C LEU A 218 -1.68 10.25 10.94
N LYS A 219 -1.93 9.21 11.76
CA LYS A 219 -3.16 9.04 12.54
C LYS A 219 -4.42 9.07 11.68
N VAL A 220 -4.35 8.42 10.52
CA VAL A 220 -5.53 8.26 9.66
C VAL A 220 -6.59 7.48 10.42
N SER A 221 -7.80 8.00 10.46
CA SER A 221 -8.93 7.39 11.16
C SER A 221 -10.17 7.42 10.27
N PRO A 222 -11.09 6.46 10.43
CA PRO A 222 -12.36 6.49 9.70
C PRO A 222 -13.28 7.57 10.23
N TYR A 223 -14.34 7.87 9.50
CA TYR A 223 -15.38 8.84 9.85
C TYR A 223 -14.87 10.28 10.06
N SER A 224 -13.78 10.63 9.42
CA SER A 224 -13.22 11.99 9.49
C SER A 224 -12.49 12.34 8.21
N THR A 225 -12.58 13.61 7.83
CA THR A 225 -11.78 14.13 6.72
C THR A 225 -10.29 14.09 7.08
N ASN A 226 -9.44 13.75 6.12
CA ASN A 226 -8.00 13.73 6.30
C ASN A 226 -7.30 14.21 5.03
N GLU A 227 -6.70 15.39 5.10
CA GLU A 227 -5.99 15.98 3.96
C GLU A 227 -4.88 15.09 3.39
N THR A 228 -4.24 14.28 4.24
CA THR A 228 -3.18 13.36 3.79
C THR A 228 -3.70 12.19 2.96
N MET A 229 -5.00 11.96 2.97
CA MET A 229 -5.68 10.89 2.20
C MET A 229 -6.39 11.44 0.95
N VAL A 230 -6.45 12.76 0.77
CA VAL A 230 -6.96 13.37 -0.47
C VAL A 230 -6.06 12.96 -1.63
N ARG A 231 -6.69 12.50 -2.70
CA ARG A 231 -5.99 12.10 -3.94
C ARG A 231 -6.59 12.82 -5.13
N GLN A 232 -5.76 13.02 -6.13
CA GLN A 232 -6.17 13.74 -7.33
C GLN A 232 -6.22 12.84 -8.56
N TRP A 233 -7.18 13.12 -9.43
CA TRP A 233 -7.24 12.65 -10.79
C TRP A 233 -7.25 13.84 -11.73
N LYS A 234 -6.19 13.97 -12.55
CA LYS A 234 -6.04 15.11 -13.49
C LYS A 234 -6.21 16.47 -12.83
N GLY A 235 -5.64 16.64 -11.64
CA GLY A 235 -5.62 17.89 -10.91
C GLY A 235 -6.92 18.23 -10.13
N LYS A 236 -7.85 17.26 -10.00
CA LYS A 236 -9.07 17.42 -9.21
C LYS A 236 -9.12 16.38 -8.09
N ASP A 237 -9.52 16.81 -6.91
CA ASP A 237 -9.76 15.92 -5.79
C ASP A 237 -10.84 14.91 -6.14
N THR A 238 -10.61 13.66 -5.83
CA THR A 238 -11.45 12.56 -6.30
C THR A 238 -11.58 11.46 -5.26
N CYS A 239 -12.70 10.73 -5.33
CA CYS A 239 -12.81 9.45 -4.63
C CYS A 239 -11.95 8.40 -5.30
N TRP A 240 -11.46 7.42 -4.53
CA TRP A 240 -10.63 6.35 -5.05
C TRP A 240 -10.92 5.01 -4.37
N TRP A 241 -10.76 3.92 -5.15
CA TRP A 241 -11.12 2.58 -4.72
C TRP A 241 -10.25 2.03 -3.61
N GLU A 242 -10.88 1.32 -2.67
CA GLU A 242 -10.27 0.28 -1.84
C GLU A 242 -10.60 -1.10 -2.41
N ARG A 243 -9.87 -2.17 -1.99
CA ARG A 243 -10.23 -3.55 -2.35
C ARG A 243 -11.26 -4.15 -1.39
N THR A 244 -11.57 -3.48 -0.30
CA THR A 244 -12.56 -3.92 0.68
C THR A 244 -13.94 -3.99 0.04
N VAL A 245 -14.49 -5.20 -0.02
CA VAL A 245 -15.85 -5.44 -0.50
C VAL A 245 -16.79 -5.42 0.69
N SER A 246 -17.81 -4.57 0.63
CA SER A 246 -18.86 -4.54 1.63
C SER A 246 -19.83 -5.71 1.39
N PRO A 247 -19.96 -6.63 2.34
CA PRO A 247 -20.88 -7.75 2.20
C PRO A 247 -22.33 -7.39 2.57
N ASP A 248 -22.69 -6.10 2.52
CA ASP A 248 -24.04 -5.65 2.88
C ASP A 248 -25.09 -6.34 2.02
N THR A 249 -25.94 -7.11 2.71
CA THR A 249 -27.02 -7.87 2.09
C THR A 249 -28.39 -7.20 2.29
N SER A 250 -28.42 -5.99 2.89
CA SER A 250 -29.69 -5.41 3.40
C SER A 250 -30.57 -4.76 2.33
N GLU A 251 -30.04 -4.40 1.15
CA GLU A 251 -30.77 -3.52 0.23
C GLU A 251 -31.04 -4.05 -1.18
N SER A 252 -31.00 -5.24 -1.47
CA SER A 252 -31.41 -5.90 -2.70
C SER A 252 -30.54 -7.11 -2.97
N GLU A 253 -31.20 -8.19 -3.19
CA GLU A 253 -30.57 -9.48 -3.48
C GLU A 253 -29.40 -9.32 -4.47
N GLY A 254 -28.18 -9.58 -3.95
CA GLY A 254 -26.98 -9.72 -4.76
C GLY A 254 -26.21 -8.45 -5.11
N THR A 255 -26.52 -7.29 -4.56
CA THR A 255 -25.72 -6.08 -4.82
C THR A 255 -24.54 -6.03 -3.84
N LEU A 256 -23.34 -6.23 -4.33
CA LEU A 256 -22.12 -5.95 -3.59
C LEU A 256 -21.68 -4.51 -3.81
N TYR A 257 -21.17 -3.91 -2.75
CA TYR A 257 -20.57 -2.59 -2.79
C TYR A 257 -19.08 -2.72 -2.54
N MET A 258 -18.30 -1.78 -3.06
CA MET A 258 -16.87 -1.67 -2.77
C MET A 258 -16.59 -0.38 -2.02
N ASN A 259 -15.76 -0.48 -1.01
CA ASN A 259 -15.33 0.69 -0.26
C ASN A 259 -14.48 1.62 -1.13
N ARG A 260 -14.52 2.90 -0.80
CA ARG A 260 -13.70 3.93 -1.40
C ARG A 260 -13.35 5.00 -0.39
N VAL A 261 -12.22 5.65 -0.59
CA VAL A 261 -11.89 6.88 0.13
C VAL A 261 -12.62 8.05 -0.54
N GLY A 262 -13.19 8.93 0.26
CA GLY A 262 -13.89 10.13 -0.20
C GLY A 262 -12.94 11.15 -0.85
N HIS A 263 -13.49 12.09 -1.60
CA HIS A 263 -12.74 13.18 -2.22
C HIS A 263 -12.12 14.14 -1.19
N ASP A 264 -12.62 14.12 0.04
CA ASP A 264 -12.15 14.88 1.20
C ASP A 264 -11.18 14.07 2.09
N GLY A 265 -10.79 12.87 1.63
CA GLY A 265 -9.88 11.97 2.34
C GLY A 265 -10.53 11.14 3.45
N ASP A 266 -11.85 11.11 3.55
CA ASP A 266 -12.54 10.22 4.48
C ASP A 266 -12.43 8.77 4.02
N VAL A 267 -11.76 7.95 4.83
CA VAL A 267 -11.49 6.54 4.52
C VAL A 267 -12.74 5.68 4.62
N PHE A 268 -13.65 6.01 5.54
CA PHE A 268 -14.89 5.29 5.73
C PHE A 268 -15.95 6.16 6.38
N THR A 269 -17.06 6.42 5.68
CA THR A 269 -18.23 7.09 6.23
C THR A 269 -19.48 6.26 6.03
N TYR A 270 -20.46 6.39 6.91
CA TYR A 270 -21.80 5.81 6.70
C TYR A 270 -22.50 6.39 5.46
N ALA A 271 -22.12 7.60 5.05
CA ALA A 271 -22.80 8.29 3.96
C ALA A 271 -22.23 7.93 2.57
N THR A 272 -20.96 7.52 2.47
CA THR A 272 -20.30 7.30 1.17
C THR A 272 -19.21 6.21 1.16
N PRO A 273 -19.18 5.24 2.07
CA PRO A 273 -18.04 4.34 2.16
C PRO A 273 -17.99 3.31 1.02
N ALA A 274 -19.13 3.00 0.46
CA ALA A 274 -19.22 1.98 -0.57
C ALA A 274 -19.94 2.52 -1.82
N GLU A 275 -19.51 2.06 -2.97
CA GLU A 275 -20.07 2.45 -4.25
C GLU A 275 -20.31 1.21 -5.11
N LYS A 276 -21.26 1.30 -6.01
CA LYS A 276 -21.52 0.22 -6.97
C LYS A 276 -20.26 -0.07 -7.79
N PRO A 277 -19.87 -1.34 -7.98
CA PRO A 277 -18.68 -1.69 -8.75
C PRO A 277 -18.67 -1.15 -10.18
N SER A 278 -19.83 -0.90 -10.77
CA SER A 278 -19.99 -0.34 -12.11
C SER A 278 -19.72 1.17 -12.20
N LYS A 279 -19.54 1.88 -11.10
CA LYS A 279 -19.18 3.29 -11.13
C LYS A 279 -17.71 3.50 -11.42
N ARG A 280 -17.39 4.42 -12.31
CA ARG A 280 -15.99 4.80 -12.53
C ARG A 280 -15.47 5.60 -11.36
N THR A 281 -14.35 5.16 -10.80
CA THR A 281 -13.69 5.78 -9.66
C THR A 281 -12.18 5.71 -9.87
N CYS A 282 -11.44 6.60 -9.25
CA CYS A 282 -10.00 6.69 -9.39
C CYS A 282 -9.31 5.43 -8.83
N VAL A 283 -8.23 5.03 -9.49
CA VAL A 283 -7.42 3.86 -9.15
C VAL A 283 -6.07 4.30 -8.62
N ILE A 284 -5.81 4.00 -7.35
CA ILE A 284 -4.58 4.33 -6.64
C ILE A 284 -3.99 3.06 -6.02
N PRO A 285 -3.16 2.34 -6.76
CA PRO A 285 -2.62 1.08 -6.28
C PRO A 285 -1.38 1.25 -5.42
N GLY A 286 -1.12 0.20 -4.62
CA GLY A 286 0.15 -0.07 -3.98
C GLY A 286 0.94 -1.16 -4.70
N PHE A 287 2.23 -1.23 -4.38
CA PHE A 287 3.17 -2.23 -4.84
C PHE A 287 4.34 -2.36 -3.86
N CYS A 288 5.13 -3.43 -3.97
CA CYS A 288 6.34 -3.60 -3.18
C CYS A 288 7.53 -4.05 -4.03
N ILE A 289 8.73 -3.76 -3.54
CA ILE A 289 10.00 -4.17 -4.13
C ILE A 289 10.92 -4.85 -3.13
#